data_de3b143ff1a24a5da11acfc646c5b86f
#
_entry.id   de3b143ff1a24a5da11acfc646c5b86f
#
_cell.length_a   1.000
_cell.length_b   1.000
_cell.length_c   1.000
_cell.angle_alpha   90.00
_cell.angle_beta   90.00
_cell.angle_gamma   90.00
#
_symmetry.space_group_name_H-M   'P 1'
#
loop_
_entity.id
_entity.type
_entity.pdbx_description
1 polymer ?
#
loop_
_entity_poly.entity_id
_entity_poly.type
_entity_poly.pdbx_seq_one_letter_code
_entity_poly.pdbx_strand_id
1 'polypeptide(L)'
;MKKENSLKKAKDFQKVIDTRQSVGCKSFVIYYLKNELDYARIGISSGKRLGNAVIRNRTKRQVRSIIDLTFDKNRSLYIIVIVRNKFLEQDFENNLKDFKYLLSKLNKNL
;
A
#
# COMPACT_ATOMS: atom_id res chain seq x y z
N MET A 1 -0.96 4.78 11.32
CA MET A 1 -1.67 5.68 10.37
C MET A 1 -2.76 6.44 11.10
N LYS A 2 -2.86 7.73 10.84
CA LYS A 2 -3.97 8.52 11.36
C LYS A 2 -5.21 8.28 10.50
N LYS A 3 -6.39 8.54 11.08
CA LYS A 3 -7.67 8.38 10.38
C LYS A 3 -7.72 9.17 9.05
N GLU A 4 -7.16 10.38 9.03
CA GLU A 4 -7.13 11.23 7.84
C GLU A 4 -6.30 10.64 6.70
N ASN A 5 -5.35 9.76 7.00
CA ASN A 5 -4.52 9.09 6.00
C ASN A 5 -5.20 7.87 5.36
N SER A 6 -6.37 7.48 5.84
CA SER A 6 -7.04 6.28 5.35
C SER A 6 -7.87 6.60 4.11
N LEU A 7 -7.66 5.84 3.03
CA LEU A 7 -8.42 5.95 1.79
C LEU A 7 -9.52 4.90 1.80
N LYS A 8 -10.76 5.31 2.05
CA LYS A 8 -11.89 4.39 2.26
C LYS A 8 -12.95 4.41 1.16
N LYS A 9 -13.08 5.52 0.44
CA LYS A 9 -14.14 5.65 -0.57
C LYS A 9 -13.80 4.84 -1.82
N ALA A 10 -14.71 3.99 -2.26
CA ALA A 10 -14.53 3.16 -3.44
C ALA A 10 -14.24 3.99 -4.69
N LYS A 11 -14.88 5.15 -4.82
CA LYS A 11 -14.66 6.07 -5.94
C LYS A 11 -13.22 6.57 -6.01
N ASP A 12 -12.65 6.96 -4.87
CA ASP A 12 -11.27 7.43 -4.80
C ASP A 12 -10.29 6.29 -5.08
N PHE A 13 -10.60 5.11 -4.56
CA PHE A 13 -9.82 3.91 -4.78
C PHE A 13 -9.73 3.59 -6.27
N GLN A 14 -10.89 3.59 -6.95
CA GLN A 14 -10.96 3.29 -8.38
C GLN A 14 -10.22 4.34 -9.21
N LYS A 15 -10.32 5.61 -8.83
CA LYS A 15 -9.63 6.71 -9.50
C LYS A 15 -8.11 6.48 -9.54
N VAL A 16 -7.54 6.02 -8.44
CA VAL A 16 -6.09 5.76 -8.36
C VAL A 16 -5.71 4.56 -9.21
N ILE A 17 -6.51 3.47 -9.15
CA ILE A 17 -6.26 2.27 -9.94
C ILE A 17 -6.36 2.56 -11.45
N ASP A 18 -7.30 3.39 -11.85
CA ASP A 18 -7.53 3.73 -13.26
C ASP A 18 -6.38 4.51 -13.89
N THR A 19 -5.51 5.14 -13.10
CA THR A 19 -4.34 5.84 -13.64
C THR A 19 -3.34 4.87 -14.25
N ARG A 20 -3.37 3.60 -13.84
CA ARG A 20 -2.42 2.55 -14.23
C ARG A 20 -0.97 2.88 -13.88
N GLN A 21 -0.75 3.87 -13.01
CA GLN A 21 0.57 4.17 -12.46
C GLN A 21 0.83 3.23 -11.30
N SER A 22 1.78 2.32 -11.47
CA SER A 22 2.07 1.34 -10.42
C SER A 22 3.52 0.89 -10.45
N VAL A 23 3.96 0.40 -9.31
CA VAL A 23 5.22 -0.34 -9.16
C VAL A 23 4.88 -1.64 -8.46
N GLY A 24 5.58 -2.71 -8.83
CA GLY A 24 5.24 -4.03 -8.30
C GLY A 24 6.44 -4.90 -8.04
N CYS A 25 6.25 -5.85 -7.12
CA CYS A 25 7.21 -6.91 -6.84
C CYS A 25 6.43 -8.19 -6.49
N LYS A 26 7.14 -9.22 -6.02
CA LYS A 26 6.52 -10.52 -5.72
C LYS A 26 5.48 -10.45 -4.59
N SER A 27 5.61 -9.53 -3.65
CA SER A 27 4.75 -9.45 -2.46
C SER A 27 3.74 -8.32 -2.48
N PHE A 28 3.97 -7.26 -3.26
CA PHE A 28 3.12 -6.07 -3.31
C PHE A 28 2.98 -5.51 -4.71
N VAL A 29 1.87 -4.80 -4.93
CA VAL A 29 1.74 -3.81 -6.01
C VAL A 29 1.29 -2.51 -5.37
N ILE A 30 1.93 -1.40 -5.72
CA ILE A 30 1.55 -0.07 -5.23
C ILE A 30 1.09 0.76 -6.41
N TYR A 31 -0.19 1.18 -6.38
CA TYR A 31 -0.73 2.19 -7.29
C TYR A 31 -0.59 3.55 -6.64
N TYR A 32 -0.32 4.57 -7.43
CA TYR A 32 -0.11 5.91 -6.88
C TYR A 32 -0.63 6.99 -7.81
N LEU A 33 -1.00 8.13 -7.20
CA LEU A 33 -1.47 9.32 -7.91
C LEU A 33 -1.18 10.52 -7.03
N LYS A 34 -0.65 11.60 -7.62
CA LYS A 34 -0.47 12.85 -6.87
C LYS A 34 -1.82 13.42 -6.47
N ASN A 35 -1.90 13.97 -5.26
CA ASN A 35 -3.13 14.63 -4.79
C ASN A 35 -2.84 16.09 -4.45
N GLU A 36 -3.89 16.84 -4.13
CA GLU A 36 -3.79 18.26 -3.78
C GLU A 36 -3.86 18.49 -2.26
N LEU A 37 -3.76 17.42 -1.48
CA LEU A 37 -3.79 17.50 -0.03
C LEU A 37 -2.38 17.67 0.52
N ASP A 38 -2.27 18.11 1.77
CA ASP A 38 -0.98 18.24 2.45
C ASP A 38 -0.54 16.92 3.12
N TYR A 39 -1.24 15.83 2.82
CA TYR A 39 -0.97 14.53 3.42
C TYR A 39 -1.37 13.41 2.47
N ALA A 40 -0.82 12.21 2.72
CA ALA A 40 -1.13 11.05 1.91
C ALA A 40 -2.43 10.39 2.33
N ARG A 41 -3.14 9.84 1.35
CA ARG A 41 -4.31 8.98 1.56
C ARG A 41 -3.91 7.58 1.11
N ILE A 42 -4.07 6.62 2.00
CA ILE A 42 -3.51 5.26 1.82
C ILE A 42 -4.61 4.22 1.94
N GLY A 43 -4.75 3.40 0.91
CA GLY A 43 -5.63 2.25 0.90
C GLY A 43 -4.81 0.97 0.91
N ILE A 44 -5.30 -0.04 1.63
CA ILE A 44 -4.68 -1.37 1.68
C ILE A 44 -5.71 -2.38 1.21
N SER A 45 -5.35 -3.14 0.18
CA SER A 45 -6.20 -4.21 -0.34
C SER A 45 -5.58 -5.57 -0.02
N SER A 46 -6.27 -6.35 0.81
CA SER A 46 -5.97 -7.75 1.05
C SER A 46 -7.15 -8.57 0.54
N GLY A 47 -7.04 -9.05 -0.70
CA GLY A 47 -8.14 -9.73 -1.38
C GLY A 47 -8.52 -11.07 -0.73
N LYS A 48 -9.69 -11.59 -1.11
CA LYS A 48 -10.21 -12.85 -0.60
C LYS A 48 -9.27 -14.04 -0.83
N ARG A 49 -8.44 -13.96 -1.86
CA ARG A 49 -7.46 -15.01 -2.20
C ARG A 49 -6.38 -15.21 -1.14
N LEU A 50 -6.15 -14.20 -0.28
CA LEU A 50 -5.16 -14.31 0.79
C LEU A 50 -5.59 -15.25 1.90
N GLY A 51 -6.89 -15.46 2.07
CA GLY A 51 -7.41 -16.33 3.11
C GLY A 51 -8.68 -15.77 3.74
N ASN A 52 -9.00 -16.27 4.93
CA ASN A 52 -10.19 -15.85 5.66
C ASN A 52 -10.01 -14.44 6.28
N ALA A 53 -11.06 -13.95 6.95
CA ALA A 53 -11.05 -12.61 7.53
C ALA A 53 -9.95 -12.41 8.57
N VAL A 54 -9.63 -13.44 9.35
CA VAL A 54 -8.58 -13.36 10.37
C VAL A 54 -7.22 -13.12 9.71
N ILE A 55 -6.91 -13.88 8.66
CA ILE A 55 -5.65 -13.76 7.92
C ILE A 55 -5.58 -12.39 7.24
N ARG A 56 -6.67 -11.95 6.60
CA ARG A 56 -6.70 -10.66 5.90
C ARG A 56 -6.53 -9.49 6.87
N ASN A 57 -7.16 -9.54 8.03
CA ASN A 57 -7.03 -8.48 9.03
C ASN A 57 -5.63 -8.41 9.62
N ARG A 58 -5.02 -9.56 9.89
CA ARG A 58 -3.64 -9.63 10.36
C ARG A 58 -2.67 -9.07 9.32
N THR A 59 -2.89 -9.42 8.05
CA THR A 59 -2.09 -8.93 6.93
C THR A 59 -2.17 -7.40 6.85
N LYS A 60 -3.37 -6.83 6.91
CA LYS A 60 -3.55 -5.37 6.89
C LYS A 60 -2.81 -4.70 8.04
N ARG A 61 -2.86 -5.30 9.23
CA ARG A 61 -2.17 -4.76 10.41
C ARG A 61 -0.66 -4.73 10.20
N GLN A 62 -0.09 -5.80 9.65
CA GLN A 62 1.34 -5.87 9.34
C GLN A 62 1.72 -4.84 8.28
N VAL A 63 0.91 -4.69 7.25
CA VAL A 63 1.17 -3.71 6.17
C VAL A 63 1.11 -2.29 6.73
N ARG A 64 0.17 -1.97 7.63
CA ARG A 64 0.13 -0.66 8.28
C ARG A 64 1.41 -0.38 9.05
N SER A 65 1.94 -1.39 9.77
CA SER A 65 3.22 -1.26 10.47
C SER A 65 4.36 -0.98 9.51
N ILE A 66 4.40 -1.68 8.38
CA ILE A 66 5.41 -1.46 7.34
C ILE A 66 5.33 -0.04 6.80
N ILE A 67 4.13 0.44 6.50
CA ILE A 67 3.91 1.80 6.01
C ILE A 67 4.38 2.82 7.05
N ASP A 68 4.02 2.63 8.32
CA ASP A 68 4.42 3.54 9.39
C ASP A 68 5.92 3.62 9.57
N LEU A 69 6.64 2.53 9.30
CA LEU A 69 8.09 2.48 9.43
C LEU A 69 8.85 3.08 8.24
N THR A 70 8.21 3.21 7.09
CA THR A 70 8.92 3.47 5.83
C THR A 70 8.40 4.67 5.05
N PHE A 71 7.13 5.01 5.15
CA PHE A 71 6.50 5.97 4.27
C PHE A 71 6.22 7.30 4.98
N ASP A 72 6.61 8.41 4.35
CA ASP A 72 6.30 9.74 4.84
C ASP A 72 4.84 10.08 4.51
N LYS A 73 3.99 10.09 5.53
CA LYS A 73 2.55 10.33 5.38
C LYS A 73 2.20 11.81 5.17
N ASN A 74 3.18 12.70 5.16
CA ASN A 74 2.98 14.11 4.82
C ASN A 74 3.11 14.39 3.31
N ARG A 75 3.40 13.35 2.53
CA ARG A 75 3.50 13.48 1.07
C ARG A 75 2.12 13.62 0.44
N SER A 76 2.02 14.45 -0.60
CA SER A 76 0.77 14.70 -1.33
C SER A 76 0.52 13.59 -2.36
N LEU A 77 0.19 12.39 -1.87
CA LEU A 77 -0.02 11.22 -2.71
C LEU A 77 -1.25 10.43 -2.28
N TYR A 78 -1.95 9.87 -3.27
CA TYR A 78 -2.82 8.72 -3.06
C TYR A 78 -1.96 7.48 -3.29
N ILE A 79 -2.04 6.51 -2.38
CA ILE A 79 -1.33 5.25 -2.50
C ILE A 79 -2.29 4.11 -2.20
N ILE A 80 -2.31 3.11 -3.09
CA ILE A 80 -3.04 1.87 -2.85
C ILE A 80 -2.04 0.73 -2.85
N VAL A 81 -1.95 0.04 -1.73
CA VAL A 81 -1.07 -1.12 -1.55
C VAL A 81 -1.90 -2.39 -1.72
N ILE A 82 -1.61 -3.15 -2.76
CA ILE A 82 -2.26 -4.44 -2.99
C ILE A 82 -1.30 -5.53 -2.53
N VAL A 83 -1.77 -6.37 -1.62
CA VAL A 83 -0.98 -7.46 -1.04
C VAL A 83 -1.13 -8.70 -1.91
N ARG A 84 -0.01 -9.29 -2.32
CA ARG A 84 0.04 -10.52 -3.11
C ARG A 84 0.29 -11.72 -2.22
N ASN A 85 -0.05 -12.91 -2.71
CA ASN A 85 0.06 -14.15 -1.92
C ASN A 85 1.48 -14.41 -1.37
N LYS A 86 2.50 -13.97 -2.09
CA LYS A 86 3.89 -14.14 -1.66
C LYS A 86 4.18 -13.49 -0.31
N PHE A 87 3.44 -12.45 0.04
CA PHE A 87 3.55 -11.79 1.36
C PHE A 87 3.40 -12.80 2.50
N LEU A 88 2.44 -13.74 2.36
CA LEU A 88 2.16 -14.74 3.38
C LEU A 88 3.26 -15.80 3.50
N GLU A 89 4.09 -15.96 2.48
CA GLU A 89 5.18 -16.94 2.44
C GLU A 89 6.49 -16.39 2.99
N GLN A 90 6.53 -15.10 3.31
CA GLN A 90 7.73 -14.42 3.79
C GLN A 90 7.55 -13.93 5.22
N ASP A 91 8.67 -13.70 5.90
CA ASP A 91 8.64 -13.07 7.22
C ASP A 91 8.50 -11.54 7.08
N PHE A 92 8.29 -10.89 8.23
CA PHE A 92 8.11 -9.44 8.29
C PHE A 92 9.29 -8.69 7.70
N GLU A 93 10.52 -9.12 8.00
CA GLU A 93 11.74 -8.45 7.55
C GLU A 93 11.87 -8.46 6.03
N ASN A 94 11.55 -9.58 5.39
CA ASN A 94 11.60 -9.68 3.93
C ASN A 94 10.50 -8.85 3.28
N ASN A 95 9.31 -8.84 3.86
CA ASN A 95 8.21 -8.01 3.38
C ASN A 95 8.56 -6.52 3.52
N LEU A 96 9.21 -6.13 4.61
CA LEU A 96 9.69 -4.77 4.83
C LEU A 96 10.69 -4.35 3.76
N LYS A 97 11.65 -5.21 3.45
CA LYS A 97 12.66 -4.96 2.40
C LYS A 97 12.00 -4.78 1.04
N ASP A 98 11.03 -5.63 0.71
CA ASP A 98 10.28 -5.53 -0.54
C ASP A 98 9.56 -4.19 -0.65
N PHE A 99 8.94 -3.75 0.43
CA PHE A 99 8.22 -2.49 0.44
C PHE A 99 9.16 -1.28 0.26
N LYS A 100 10.29 -1.29 0.95
CA LYS A 100 11.32 -0.26 0.79
C LYS A 100 11.82 -0.17 -0.65
N TYR A 101 12.02 -1.32 -1.28
CA TYR A 101 12.43 -1.39 -2.67
C TYR A 101 11.38 -0.74 -3.58
N LEU A 102 10.10 -1.03 -3.35
CA LEU A 102 9.01 -0.44 -4.14
C LEU A 102 8.91 1.07 -3.94
N LEU A 103 9.10 1.56 -2.71
CA LEU A 103 9.10 3.00 -2.46
C LEU A 103 10.25 3.68 -3.21
N SER A 104 11.41 3.05 -3.29
CA SER A 104 12.53 3.55 -4.08
C SER A 104 12.17 3.69 -5.55
N LYS A 105 11.51 2.67 -6.12
CA LYS A 105 11.05 2.71 -7.51
C LYS A 105 10.00 3.79 -7.73
N LEU A 106 9.05 3.90 -6.80
CA LEU A 106 8.00 4.92 -6.87
C LEU A 106 8.60 6.32 -6.87
N ASN A 107 9.59 6.57 -6.01
CA ASN A 107 10.26 7.87 -5.92
C ASN A 107 10.96 8.24 -7.22
N LYS A 108 11.52 7.28 -7.93
CA LYS A 108 12.15 7.54 -9.24
C LYS A 108 11.13 7.91 -10.31
N ASN A 109 9.89 7.46 -10.17
CA ASN A 109 8.83 7.71 -11.13
C ASN A 109 8.09 9.04 -10.88
N LEU A 110 8.33 9.66 -9.74
CA LEU A 110 7.73 10.97 -9.41
C LEU A 110 8.62 12.16 -9.93
#